data_1f8416f56530b02c70af6d31092a68f2
#
_entry.id   1f8416f56530b02c70af6d31092a68f2
#
_cell.length_a   1.000
_cell.length_b   1.000
_cell.length_c   1.000
_cell.angle_alpha   90.00
_cell.angle_beta   90.00
_cell.angle_gamma   90.00
#
_symmetry.space_group_name_H-M   'P 1'
#
loop_
_entity.id
_entity.type
_entity.pdbx_description
1 polymer ?
#
loop_
_entity_poly.entity_id
_entity_poly.type
_entity_poly.pdbx_seq_one_letter_code
_entity_poly.pdbx_strand_id
1 'polypeptide(L)'
;SMDNCYYLGNPYQLYWSDYGARRGFHVFDTETLRTTFYRNPFDTFHKLYYNNKLEPLDEKSLEGTFVKLIVEDKGDYARFDYNVRKLQDIGLADLKIVEDLSVNLEEGDATIETEDTLTLLDNYIDEIDIKVNKDNVKSVMRSLYMEAAEL
;
A
#
# COMPACT_ATOMS: atom_id res chain seq x y z
N SER A 1 9.84 -29.79 3.16
CA SER A 1 8.85 -29.86 2.07
C SER A 1 8.32 -31.28 2.03
N MET A 2 7.02 -31.43 2.08
CA MET A 2 6.38 -32.72 1.82
C MET A 2 6.30 -32.83 0.30
N ASP A 3 7.01 -33.78 -0.30
CA ASP A 3 7.14 -33.91 -1.76
C ASP A 3 5.83 -34.14 -2.52
N ASN A 4 4.73 -34.41 -1.80
CA ASN A 4 3.42 -34.74 -2.37
C ASN A 4 2.32 -33.73 -1.94
N CYS A 5 2.68 -32.61 -1.36
CA CYS A 5 1.71 -31.59 -0.90
C CYS A 5 1.96 -30.26 -1.59
N TYR A 6 0.94 -29.75 -2.31
CA TYR A 6 1.01 -28.45 -3.00
C TYR A 6 -0.01 -27.49 -2.40
N TYR A 7 0.45 -26.32 -1.97
CA TYR A 7 -0.42 -25.23 -1.59
C TYR A 7 -0.89 -24.46 -2.85
N LEU A 8 -2.17 -24.56 -3.17
CA LEU A 8 -2.72 -24.00 -4.40
C LEU A 8 -2.95 -22.48 -4.34
N GLY A 9 -2.90 -21.89 -3.15
CA GLY A 9 -3.15 -20.48 -2.94
C GLY A 9 -4.65 -20.11 -2.93
N ASN A 10 -4.93 -18.81 -2.94
CA ASN A 10 -6.28 -18.26 -2.92
C ASN A 10 -6.81 -18.04 -4.35
N PRO A 11 -8.12 -18.22 -4.60
CA PRO A 11 -8.70 -18.03 -5.93
C PRO A 11 -8.81 -16.55 -6.34
N TYR A 12 -8.73 -15.61 -5.39
CA TYR A 12 -8.79 -14.16 -5.60
C TYR A 12 -7.91 -13.43 -4.56
N GLN A 13 -7.70 -12.15 -4.77
CA GLN A 13 -6.92 -11.29 -3.86
C GLN A 13 -7.72 -11.01 -2.59
N LEU A 14 -7.15 -11.28 -1.41
CA LEU A 14 -7.79 -11.10 -0.09
C LEU A 14 -7.27 -9.85 0.64
N TYR A 15 -6.01 -9.51 0.43
CA TYR A 15 -5.32 -8.43 1.15
C TYR A 15 -4.48 -7.58 0.19
N TRP A 16 -4.08 -6.41 0.63
CA TRP A 16 -3.19 -5.53 -0.14
C TRP A 16 -1.84 -6.17 -0.49
N SER A 17 -1.36 -7.12 0.31
CA SER A 17 -0.17 -7.93 -0.02
C SER A 17 -0.36 -8.81 -1.27
N ASP A 18 -1.60 -9.04 -1.68
CA ASP A 18 -1.93 -9.79 -2.89
C ASP A 18 -1.96 -8.90 -4.16
N TYR A 19 -1.77 -7.58 -4.02
CA TYR A 19 -1.72 -6.69 -5.17
C TYR A 19 -0.70 -7.18 -6.22
N GLY A 20 -1.14 -7.30 -7.47
CA GLY A 20 -0.33 -7.81 -8.57
C GLY A 20 -0.07 -9.33 -8.55
N ALA A 21 -0.52 -10.03 -7.50
CA ALA A 21 -0.37 -11.49 -7.44
C ALA A 21 -1.34 -12.18 -8.39
N ARG A 22 -0.83 -13.18 -9.12
CA ARG A 22 -1.66 -14.01 -9.99
C ARG A 22 -2.49 -14.97 -9.13
N ARG A 23 -3.76 -14.68 -8.97
CA ARG A 23 -4.74 -15.51 -8.26
C ARG A 23 -5.63 -16.26 -9.24
N GLY A 24 -6.19 -17.41 -8.81
CA GLY A 24 -7.03 -18.22 -9.65
C GLY A 24 -7.34 -19.57 -9.01
N PHE A 25 -7.89 -20.49 -9.78
CA PHE A 25 -8.24 -21.82 -9.33
C PHE A 25 -7.53 -22.90 -10.17
N HIS A 26 -7.52 -24.09 -9.63
CA HIS A 26 -6.90 -25.22 -10.30
C HIS A 26 -7.96 -26.27 -10.60
N VAL A 27 -7.84 -26.89 -11.77
CA VAL A 27 -8.61 -28.06 -12.16
C VAL A 27 -7.67 -29.26 -12.15
N PHE A 28 -8.03 -30.26 -11.37
CA PHE A 28 -7.30 -31.54 -11.31
C PHE A 28 -8.03 -32.56 -12.15
N ASP A 29 -7.34 -33.14 -13.13
CA ASP A 29 -7.82 -34.21 -13.97
C ASP A 29 -7.42 -35.56 -13.33
N THR A 30 -8.43 -36.35 -12.95
CA THR A 30 -8.24 -37.59 -12.24
C THR A 30 -7.77 -38.77 -13.14
N GLU A 31 -7.95 -38.64 -14.45
CA GLU A 31 -7.49 -39.65 -15.42
C GLU A 31 -6.02 -39.46 -15.77
N THR A 32 -5.66 -38.20 -16.07
CA THR A 32 -4.28 -37.87 -16.46
C THR A 32 -3.39 -37.48 -15.29
N LEU A 33 -3.97 -37.29 -14.08
CA LEU A 33 -3.31 -36.82 -12.85
C LEU A 33 -2.61 -35.46 -13.03
N ARG A 34 -3.16 -34.60 -13.89
CA ARG A 34 -2.60 -33.29 -14.17
C ARG A 34 -3.43 -32.20 -13.53
N THR A 35 -2.73 -31.16 -13.06
CA THR A 35 -3.35 -29.95 -12.54
C THR A 35 -3.15 -28.80 -13.52
N THR A 36 -4.23 -28.10 -13.86
CA THR A 36 -4.21 -26.91 -14.73
C THR A 36 -4.65 -25.71 -13.94
N PHE A 37 -3.86 -24.63 -13.97
CA PHE A 37 -4.18 -23.35 -13.32
C PHE A 37 -4.98 -22.47 -14.29
N TYR A 38 -6.08 -21.92 -13.78
CA TYR A 38 -6.89 -20.92 -14.46
C TYR A 38 -6.83 -19.61 -13.68
N ARG A 39 -6.27 -18.57 -14.32
CA ARG A 39 -6.16 -17.25 -13.71
C ARG A 39 -7.56 -16.62 -13.53
N ASN A 40 -7.79 -16.02 -12.35
CA ASN A 40 -8.90 -15.12 -12.13
C ASN A 40 -8.62 -13.81 -12.89
N PRO A 41 -9.49 -13.36 -13.81
CA PRO A 41 -9.30 -12.12 -14.55
C PRO A 41 -9.60 -10.87 -13.73
N PHE A 42 -10.25 -11.01 -12.56
CA PHE A 42 -10.66 -9.88 -11.72
C PHE A 42 -9.61 -9.59 -10.67
N ASP A 43 -9.14 -8.35 -10.62
CA ASP A 43 -8.28 -7.84 -9.57
C ASP A 43 -9.12 -7.05 -8.56
N THR A 44 -8.90 -7.31 -7.27
CA THR A 44 -9.64 -6.67 -6.17
C THR A 44 -8.99 -5.36 -5.72
N PHE A 45 -7.66 -5.26 -5.86
CA PHE A 45 -6.87 -4.15 -5.39
C PHE A 45 -6.17 -3.45 -6.55
N HIS A 46 -6.32 -2.12 -6.62
CA HIS A 46 -5.72 -1.27 -7.63
C HIS A 46 -4.86 -0.18 -7.01
N LYS A 47 -3.71 0.11 -7.63
CA LYS A 47 -2.89 1.28 -7.34
C LYS A 47 -2.95 2.21 -8.53
N LEU A 48 -3.35 3.43 -8.29
CA LEU A 48 -3.37 4.51 -9.27
C LEU A 48 -2.33 5.55 -8.85
N TYR A 49 -1.63 6.10 -9.82
CA TYR A 49 -0.62 7.13 -9.58
C TYR A 49 -1.14 8.45 -10.11
N TYR A 50 -1.02 9.49 -9.30
CA TYR A 50 -1.39 10.84 -9.67
C TYR A 50 -0.16 11.74 -9.63
N ASN A 51 0.22 12.24 -10.81
CA ASN A 51 1.30 13.18 -10.98
C ASN A 51 0.77 14.36 -11.81
N ASN A 52 0.18 15.37 -11.13
CA ASN A 52 -0.54 16.51 -11.73
C ASN A 52 -1.65 16.12 -12.73
N LYS A 53 -1.82 14.86 -13.03
CA LYS A 53 -2.90 14.28 -13.85
C LYS A 53 -3.14 12.83 -13.47
N LEU A 54 -4.33 12.36 -13.74
CA LEU A 54 -4.68 10.96 -13.67
C LEU A 54 -4.66 10.36 -15.07
N GLU A 55 -4.02 9.21 -15.24
CA GLU A 55 -4.07 8.48 -16.51
C GLU A 55 -5.50 7.99 -16.80
N PRO A 56 -5.85 7.75 -18.09
CA PRO A 56 -7.16 7.23 -18.45
C PRO A 56 -7.50 5.94 -17.69
N LEU A 57 -8.71 5.90 -17.09
CA LEU A 57 -9.16 4.79 -16.27
C LEU A 57 -10.16 3.92 -17.02
N ASP A 58 -10.06 2.62 -16.84
CA ASP A 58 -11.18 1.71 -17.12
C ASP A 58 -12.10 1.66 -15.89
N GLU A 59 -13.10 2.55 -15.87
CA GLU A 59 -14.02 2.73 -14.74
C GLU A 59 -14.77 1.43 -14.39
N LYS A 60 -15.05 0.58 -15.40
CA LYS A 60 -15.73 -0.70 -15.17
C LYS A 60 -14.89 -1.71 -14.42
N SER A 61 -13.57 -1.68 -14.59
CA SER A 61 -12.67 -2.57 -13.88
C SER A 61 -12.45 -2.15 -12.43
N LEU A 62 -12.77 -0.89 -12.10
CA LEU A 62 -12.58 -0.31 -10.77
C LEU A 62 -13.83 -0.40 -9.90
N GLU A 63 -15.03 -0.53 -10.49
CA GLU A 63 -16.28 -0.62 -9.73
C GLU A 63 -16.24 -1.76 -8.70
N GLY A 64 -16.58 -1.46 -7.45
CA GLY A 64 -16.58 -2.41 -6.34
C GLY A 64 -15.20 -2.87 -5.85
N THR A 65 -14.11 -2.25 -6.32
CA THR A 65 -12.73 -2.61 -5.93
C THR A 65 -12.14 -1.66 -4.91
N PHE A 66 -11.01 -2.04 -4.32
CA PHE A 66 -10.24 -1.23 -3.37
C PHE A 66 -9.13 -0.49 -4.11
N VAL A 67 -9.13 0.83 -4.05
CA VAL A 67 -8.17 1.67 -4.77
C VAL A 67 -7.27 2.42 -3.81
N LYS A 68 -5.96 2.40 -4.06
CA LYS A 68 -4.98 3.34 -3.50
C LYS A 68 -4.59 4.35 -4.56
N LEU A 69 -4.88 5.62 -4.32
CA LEU A 69 -4.37 6.73 -5.11
C LEU A 69 -3.08 7.23 -4.48
N ILE A 70 -1.96 6.97 -5.14
CA ILE A 70 -0.63 7.41 -4.74
C ILE A 70 -0.39 8.76 -5.41
N VAL A 71 -0.25 9.80 -4.60
CA VAL A 71 -0.10 11.18 -5.07
C VAL A 71 1.37 11.57 -4.98
N GLU A 72 2.01 11.67 -6.14
CA GLU A 72 3.40 12.10 -6.29
C GLU A 72 3.48 13.64 -6.37
N ASP A 73 2.62 14.24 -7.17
CA ASP A 73 2.47 15.69 -7.29
C ASP A 73 0.98 16.05 -7.45
N LYS A 74 0.47 16.92 -6.60
CA LYS A 74 -0.91 17.40 -6.68
C LYS A 74 -1.12 18.41 -7.80
N GLY A 75 -0.09 19.19 -8.13
CA GLY A 75 -0.18 20.29 -9.07
C GLY A 75 -1.33 21.23 -8.76
N ASP A 76 -2.28 21.37 -9.68
CA ASP A 76 -3.50 22.18 -9.49
C ASP A 76 -4.50 21.46 -8.56
N TYR A 77 -4.74 22.03 -7.38
CA TYR A 77 -5.68 21.50 -6.38
C TYR A 77 -7.11 21.33 -6.91
N ALA A 78 -7.59 22.24 -7.76
CA ALA A 78 -8.95 22.14 -8.30
C ALA A 78 -9.08 20.93 -9.24
N ARG A 79 -8.05 20.66 -10.01
CA ARG A 79 -7.98 19.48 -10.88
C ARG A 79 -7.84 18.20 -10.05
N PHE A 80 -7.02 18.20 -9.01
CA PHE A 80 -6.87 17.07 -8.09
C PHE A 80 -8.22 16.71 -7.46
N ASP A 81 -8.92 17.70 -6.87
CA ASP A 81 -10.22 17.51 -6.23
C ASP A 81 -11.27 16.97 -7.21
N TYR A 82 -11.29 17.49 -8.44
CA TYR A 82 -12.15 16.98 -9.51
C TYR A 82 -11.88 15.49 -9.81
N ASN A 83 -10.60 15.09 -9.92
CA ASN A 83 -10.25 13.69 -10.19
C ASN A 83 -10.59 12.76 -9.01
N VAL A 84 -10.39 13.21 -7.77
CA VAL A 84 -10.78 12.45 -6.57
C VAL A 84 -12.29 12.23 -6.54
N ARG A 85 -13.10 13.27 -6.81
CA ARG A 85 -14.57 13.13 -6.89
C ARG A 85 -14.97 12.16 -7.99
N LYS A 86 -14.33 12.26 -9.16
CA LYS A 86 -14.58 11.35 -10.26
C LYS A 86 -14.32 9.88 -9.86
N LEU A 87 -13.25 9.62 -9.10
CA LEU A 87 -12.97 8.28 -8.59
C LEU A 87 -14.04 7.82 -7.59
N GLN A 88 -14.51 8.70 -6.70
CA GLN A 88 -15.56 8.39 -5.75
C GLN A 88 -16.90 8.05 -6.43
N ASP A 89 -17.19 8.70 -7.55
CA ASP A 89 -18.42 8.49 -8.32
C ASP A 89 -18.45 7.15 -9.07
N ILE A 90 -17.30 6.46 -9.25
CA ILE A 90 -17.22 5.13 -9.90
C ILE A 90 -17.91 4.03 -9.08
N GLY A 91 -18.11 4.24 -7.76
CA GLY A 91 -18.66 3.20 -6.89
C GLY A 91 -17.61 2.21 -6.40
N LEU A 92 -16.42 2.71 -6.04
CA LEU A 92 -15.35 1.93 -5.42
C LEU A 92 -15.80 1.35 -4.06
N ALA A 93 -15.27 0.18 -3.68
CA ALA A 93 -15.47 -0.36 -2.34
C ALA A 93 -14.74 0.49 -1.28
N ASP A 94 -13.55 0.99 -1.61
CA ASP A 94 -12.78 1.92 -0.78
C ASP A 94 -11.79 2.72 -1.64
N LEU A 95 -11.55 3.98 -1.27
CA LEU A 95 -10.55 4.86 -1.87
C LEU A 95 -9.61 5.39 -0.79
N LYS A 96 -8.37 4.91 -0.78
CA LYS A 96 -7.32 5.43 0.09
C LYS A 96 -6.38 6.33 -0.69
N ILE A 97 -6.26 7.59 -0.27
CA ILE A 97 -5.30 8.56 -0.83
C ILE A 97 -4.04 8.50 0.03
N VAL A 98 -2.89 8.29 -0.61
CA VAL A 98 -1.57 8.23 0.01
C VAL A 98 -0.68 9.25 -0.67
N GLU A 99 -0.16 10.21 0.07
CA GLU A 99 0.81 11.17 -0.43
C GLU A 99 2.20 10.53 -0.37
N ASP A 100 2.85 10.42 -1.53
CA ASP A 100 4.24 9.97 -1.60
C ASP A 100 5.15 11.16 -1.37
N LEU A 101 5.59 11.32 -0.13
CA LEU A 101 6.50 12.40 0.26
C LEU A 101 7.93 12.22 -0.30
N SER A 102 8.25 11.04 -0.83
CA SER A 102 9.61 10.74 -1.34
C SER A 102 9.94 11.51 -2.61
N VAL A 103 8.94 11.87 -3.42
CA VAL A 103 9.14 12.60 -4.69
C VAL A 103 9.47 14.07 -4.47
N ASN A 104 9.00 14.67 -3.37
CA ASN A 104 9.28 16.08 -3.04
C ASN A 104 10.71 16.32 -2.51
N LEU A 105 11.52 15.28 -2.37
CA LEU A 105 12.90 15.37 -1.86
C LEU A 105 13.95 15.64 -2.95
N GLU A 106 13.58 15.58 -4.24
CA GLU A 106 14.55 15.78 -5.33
C GLU A 106 14.73 17.25 -5.79
N GLU A 107 13.88 18.20 -5.37
CA GLU A 107 13.98 19.61 -5.82
C GLU A 107 14.27 20.66 -4.75
N GLY A 108 14.68 20.28 -3.58
CA GLY A 108 15.08 21.26 -2.55
C GLY A 108 15.89 20.60 -1.48
N ASP A 109 17.17 20.84 -1.51
CA ASP A 109 18.18 20.76 -0.46
C ASP A 109 17.63 20.63 0.99
N ALA A 110 16.87 19.59 1.23
CA ALA A 110 16.43 19.14 2.53
C ALA A 110 16.66 17.63 2.57
N THR A 111 17.87 17.26 2.99
CA THR A 111 18.10 16.01 3.69
C THR A 111 17.05 15.92 4.81
N ILE A 112 15.90 15.30 4.56
CA ILE A 112 15.10 14.75 5.64
C ILE A 112 15.92 13.55 6.10
N GLU A 113 16.86 13.85 6.95
CA GLU A 113 17.71 12.89 7.63
C GLU A 113 16.77 11.97 8.42
N THR A 114 17.10 10.70 8.46
CA THR A 114 16.53 9.71 9.42
C THR A 114 16.52 10.25 10.86
N GLU A 115 17.33 11.26 11.14
CA GLU A 115 17.34 12.06 12.35
C GLU A 115 15.99 12.76 12.63
N ASP A 116 15.24 13.15 11.60
CA ASP A 116 14.00 13.89 11.80
C ASP A 116 12.88 13.03 12.40
N THR A 117 12.76 11.78 11.98
CA THR A 117 11.75 10.85 12.55
C THR A 117 12.04 10.50 14.00
N LEU A 118 13.30 10.25 14.35
CA LEU A 118 13.70 9.99 15.74
C LEU A 118 13.56 11.24 16.61
N THR A 119 13.85 12.40 16.07
CA THR A 119 13.67 13.69 16.75
C THR A 119 12.19 13.99 16.99
N LEU A 120 11.32 13.72 16.01
CA LEU A 120 9.87 13.85 16.16
C LEU A 120 9.32 12.89 17.24
N LEU A 121 9.79 11.64 17.26
CA LEU A 121 9.41 10.67 18.29
C LEU A 121 9.88 11.09 19.67
N ASP A 122 11.09 11.60 19.81
CA ASP A 122 11.64 12.10 21.07
C ASP A 122 10.82 13.30 21.58
N ASN A 123 10.51 14.26 20.72
CA ASN A 123 9.69 15.44 21.04
C ASN A 123 8.28 15.01 21.49
N TYR A 124 7.67 14.06 20.78
CA TYR A 124 6.35 13.52 21.13
C TYR A 124 6.35 12.87 22.52
N ILE A 125 7.41 12.10 22.86
CA ILE A 125 7.57 11.49 24.20
C ILE A 125 7.74 12.57 25.27
N ASP A 126 8.39 13.69 24.93
CA ASP A 126 8.57 14.80 25.87
C ASP A 126 7.26 15.56 26.17
N GLU A 127 6.36 15.63 25.21
CA GLU A 127 5.05 16.29 25.34
C GLU A 127 4.03 15.44 26.13
N ILE A 128 4.13 14.11 26.08
CA ILE A 128 3.17 13.23 26.76
C ILE A 128 3.41 13.23 28.28
N ASP A 129 2.34 13.35 29.06
CA ASP A 129 2.37 13.15 30.51
C ASP A 129 2.27 11.67 30.85
N ILE A 130 3.43 11.01 30.95
CA ILE A 130 3.55 9.60 31.32
C ILE A 130 4.28 9.44 32.65
N LYS A 131 3.80 8.47 33.45
CA LYS A 131 4.39 8.16 34.77
C LYS A 131 5.65 7.28 34.72
N VAL A 132 6.20 7.05 33.53
CA VAL A 132 7.36 6.20 33.25
C VAL A 132 8.56 7.10 32.95
N ASN A 133 9.76 6.60 33.14
CA ASN A 133 10.98 7.33 32.77
C ASN A 133 11.05 7.51 31.27
N LYS A 134 10.94 8.77 30.81
CA LYS A 134 10.92 9.14 29.38
C LYS A 134 12.18 8.71 28.65
N ASP A 135 13.35 8.75 29.28
CA ASP A 135 14.61 8.33 28.66
C ASP A 135 14.62 6.84 28.33
N ASN A 136 14.03 6.01 29.19
CA ASN A 136 13.89 4.58 28.92
C ASN A 136 12.93 4.34 27.75
N VAL A 137 11.83 5.10 27.66
CA VAL A 137 10.87 5.00 26.54
C VAL A 137 11.53 5.40 25.22
N LYS A 138 12.27 6.51 25.21
CA LYS A 138 13.05 6.96 24.04
C LYS A 138 14.06 5.91 23.58
N SER A 139 14.79 5.31 24.53
CA SER A 139 15.77 4.26 24.23
C SER A 139 15.13 3.03 23.58
N VAL A 140 14.00 2.56 24.10
CA VAL A 140 13.26 1.43 23.54
C VAL A 140 12.71 1.77 22.15
N MET A 141 12.12 2.96 21.97
CA MET A 141 11.59 3.40 20.68
C MET A 141 12.68 3.51 19.61
N ARG A 142 13.85 4.04 19.97
CA ARG A 142 15.01 4.10 19.05
C ARG A 142 15.48 2.69 18.66
N SER A 143 15.55 1.76 19.62
CA SER A 143 15.95 0.37 19.35
C SER A 143 14.97 -0.31 18.38
N LEU A 144 13.66 -0.17 18.61
CA LEU A 144 12.63 -0.72 17.72
C LEU A 144 12.63 -0.09 16.33
N TYR A 145 12.88 1.22 16.24
CA TYR A 145 12.98 1.92 14.97
C TYR A 145 14.18 1.42 14.14
N MET A 146 15.34 1.24 14.78
CA MET A 146 16.53 0.71 14.10
C MET A 146 16.32 -0.74 13.65
N GLU A 147 15.70 -1.58 14.48
CA GLU A 147 15.36 -2.96 14.12
C GLU A 147 14.38 -3.02 12.93
N ALA A 148 13.40 -2.12 12.89
CA ALA A 148 12.44 -2.05 11.78
C ALA A 148 13.07 -1.51 10.49
N ALA A 149 14.12 -0.69 10.57
CA ALA A 149 14.81 -0.14 9.41
C ALA A 149 15.81 -1.13 8.79
N GLU A 150 16.19 -2.19 9.51
CA GLU A 150 17.07 -3.27 9.01
C GLU A 150 16.30 -4.41 8.30
N LEU A 151 14.95 -4.39 8.30
CA LEU A 151 14.08 -5.36 7.64
C LEU A 151 13.68 -4.89 6.24
#